data_f5290e101ace3785365a846778ea632c
#
_entry.id   f5290e101ace3785365a846778ea632c
#
_cell.length_a   1.000
_cell.length_b   1.000
_cell.length_c   1.000
_cell.angle_alpha   90.00
_cell.angle_beta   90.00
_cell.angle_gamma   90.00
#
_symmetry.space_group_name_H-M   'P 1'
#
loop_
_entity.id
_entity.type
_entity.pdbx_description
1 polymer ?
#
loop_
_entity_poly.entity_id
_entity_poly.type
_entity_poly.pdbx_seq_one_letter_code
_entity_poly.pdbx_strand_id
1 'polypeptide(L)'
;MMENNYEYSKKLLHYCLNNKTQFIYASSASVYGGSSEFIESRKVEKPLNMYAYSKFLFDQYVRRIGKTESQVAGLRYFNVYGPREQHKGSMASVAFHFNNQILASGTCRLFEGYDGYRDGDQQRDFVFVDDTVKVNMWLWDNPQISDIFNCGTGRCQSFNDVASAVIAYHQKGRIEYIPFPDRLKGAYQSYTQADITKLRDAGYTEPFKSVEQAIPEYMSWLENQDFIGQ
;
A
#
# COMPACT_ATOMS: atom_id res chain seq x y z
N MET A 1 6.98 -7.11 16.86
CA MET A 1 7.14 -6.38 15.58
C MET A 1 8.59 -6.40 15.11
N MET A 2 9.57 -5.93 15.89
CA MET A 2 11.00 -5.99 15.51
C MET A 2 11.47 -7.42 15.23
N GLU A 3 11.12 -8.37 16.08
CA GLU A 3 11.48 -9.78 15.92
C GLU A 3 10.99 -10.34 14.58
N ASN A 4 9.70 -10.14 14.23
CA ASN A 4 9.13 -10.69 12.99
C ASN A 4 9.55 -9.91 11.73
N ASN A 5 9.56 -8.56 11.79
CA ASN A 5 9.82 -7.75 10.59
C ASN A 5 11.31 -7.53 10.32
N TYR A 6 12.18 -7.63 11.32
CA TYR A 6 13.61 -7.36 11.16
C TYR A 6 14.46 -8.62 11.41
N GLU A 7 14.43 -9.19 12.62
CA GLU A 7 15.32 -10.31 12.94
C GLU A 7 15.00 -11.56 12.13
N TYR A 8 13.71 -11.92 12.01
CA TYR A 8 13.29 -13.06 11.19
C TYR A 8 13.62 -12.83 9.70
N SER A 9 13.36 -11.64 9.19
CA SER A 9 13.66 -11.30 7.78
C SER A 9 15.16 -11.40 7.47
N LYS A 10 16.05 -11.03 8.42
CA LYS A 10 17.50 -11.23 8.25
C LYS A 10 17.86 -12.72 8.15
N LYS A 11 17.31 -13.55 9.04
CA LYS A 11 17.56 -14.99 9.02
C LYS A 11 17.13 -15.61 7.70
N LEU A 12 15.93 -15.24 7.22
CA LEU A 12 15.39 -15.73 5.96
C LEU A 12 16.22 -15.25 4.76
N LEU A 13 16.62 -13.98 4.73
CA LEU A 13 17.52 -13.44 3.71
C LEU A 13 18.82 -14.22 3.64
N HIS A 14 19.50 -14.44 4.76
CA HIS A 14 20.74 -15.21 4.76
C HIS A 14 20.54 -16.66 4.32
N TYR A 15 19.44 -17.28 4.71
CA TYR A 15 19.08 -18.62 4.23
C TYR A 15 18.95 -18.63 2.69
N CYS A 16 18.22 -17.64 2.11
CA CYS A 16 18.06 -17.53 0.67
C CYS A 16 19.40 -17.29 -0.04
N LEU A 17 20.24 -16.40 0.48
CA LEU A 17 21.55 -16.11 -0.10
C LEU A 17 22.47 -17.36 -0.08
N ASN A 18 22.51 -18.10 1.03
CA ASN A 18 23.32 -19.32 1.16
C ASN A 18 22.85 -20.43 0.22
N ASN A 19 21.57 -20.45 -0.15
CA ASN A 19 20.97 -21.43 -1.05
C ASN A 19 20.78 -20.90 -2.48
N LYS A 20 21.32 -19.73 -2.81
CA LYS A 20 21.22 -19.09 -4.13
C LYS A 20 19.76 -18.94 -4.59
N THR A 21 18.87 -18.65 -3.64
CA THR A 21 17.43 -18.47 -3.88
C THR A 21 17.10 -16.98 -3.98
N GLN A 22 16.19 -16.63 -4.91
CA GLN A 22 15.64 -15.27 -5.02
C GLN A 22 14.94 -14.89 -3.72
N PHE A 23 15.08 -13.64 -3.33
CA PHE A 23 14.43 -13.08 -2.15
C PHE A 23 13.72 -11.76 -2.47
N ILE A 24 12.40 -11.83 -2.61
CA ILE A 24 11.55 -10.65 -2.77
C ILE A 24 10.84 -10.41 -1.43
N TYR A 25 10.91 -9.19 -0.90
CA TYR A 25 10.37 -8.89 0.41
C TYR A 25 9.47 -7.67 0.45
N ALA A 26 8.50 -7.71 1.37
CA ALA A 26 7.60 -6.60 1.62
C ALA A 26 8.26 -5.55 2.53
N SER A 27 8.60 -4.39 1.98
CA SER A 27 8.82 -3.14 2.68
C SER A 27 7.51 -2.34 2.73
N SER A 28 7.55 -1.04 3.00
CA SER A 28 6.36 -0.21 3.14
C SER A 28 6.65 1.26 2.85
N ALA A 29 5.72 1.96 2.23
CA ALA A 29 5.76 3.42 2.09
C ALA A 29 5.75 4.15 3.44
N SER A 30 5.35 3.49 4.53
CA SER A 30 5.44 4.06 5.89
C SER A 30 6.86 4.46 6.30
N VAL A 31 7.90 3.95 5.63
CA VAL A 31 9.30 4.33 5.86
C VAL A 31 9.56 5.81 5.56
N TYR A 32 8.75 6.42 4.69
CA TYR A 32 8.84 7.84 4.36
C TYR A 32 8.31 8.74 5.48
N GLY A 33 7.34 8.25 6.26
CA GLY A 33 6.80 8.91 7.46
C GLY A 33 6.44 10.37 7.22
N GLY A 34 7.20 11.27 7.83
CA GLY A 34 6.98 12.72 7.76
C GLY A 34 7.60 13.40 6.53
N SER A 35 8.01 12.68 5.48
CA SER A 35 8.52 13.29 4.25
C SER A 35 7.39 13.72 3.32
N SER A 36 7.65 14.75 2.52
CA SER A 36 6.83 15.17 1.38
C SER A 36 7.29 14.54 0.06
N GLU A 37 8.42 13.82 0.05
CA GLU A 37 9.00 13.17 -1.10
C GLU A 37 8.99 11.65 -0.89
N PHE A 38 8.64 10.88 -1.92
CA PHE A 38 8.45 9.45 -1.86
C PHE A 38 9.34 8.72 -2.88
N ILE A 39 10.62 9.09 -2.93
CA ILE A 39 11.66 8.44 -3.73
C ILE A 39 12.47 7.46 -2.88
N GLU A 40 13.07 6.42 -3.49
CA GLU A 40 13.81 5.38 -2.76
C GLU A 40 15.21 5.86 -2.31
N SER A 41 15.24 7.03 -1.68
CA SER A 41 16.46 7.66 -1.17
C SER A 41 16.47 7.72 0.35
N ARG A 42 17.63 7.37 0.95
CA ARG A 42 17.84 7.44 2.41
C ARG A 42 17.56 8.84 2.99
N LYS A 43 17.73 9.89 2.19
CA LYS A 43 17.57 11.29 2.61
C LYS A 43 16.14 11.64 3.01
N VAL A 44 15.15 10.96 2.40
CA VAL A 44 13.72 11.23 2.59
C VAL A 44 13.01 10.20 3.47
N GLU A 45 13.73 9.20 3.97
CA GLU A 45 13.19 8.17 4.86
C GLU A 45 13.15 8.67 6.30
N LYS A 46 11.94 8.87 6.85
CA LYS A 46 11.68 9.44 8.18
C LYS A 46 10.58 8.66 8.91
N PRO A 47 10.82 7.38 9.28
CA PRO A 47 9.81 6.54 9.90
C PRO A 47 9.28 7.14 11.21
N LEU A 48 7.95 7.21 11.38
CA LEU A 48 7.29 7.86 12.52
C LEU A 48 6.81 6.89 13.61
N ASN A 49 6.84 5.58 13.34
CA ASN A 49 6.36 4.58 14.29
C ASN A 49 7.21 3.30 14.23
N MET A 50 7.01 2.40 15.20
CA MET A 50 7.78 1.17 15.32
C MET A 50 7.63 0.23 14.10
N TYR A 51 6.44 0.20 13.48
CA TYR A 51 6.25 -0.58 12.24
C TYR A 51 7.10 -0.03 11.10
N ALA A 52 6.97 1.25 10.82
CA ALA A 52 7.75 1.93 9.79
C ALA A 52 9.26 1.77 10.04
N TYR A 53 9.69 1.93 11.29
CA TYR A 53 11.08 1.78 11.69
C TYR A 53 11.59 0.35 11.49
N SER A 54 10.79 -0.67 11.77
CA SER A 54 11.18 -2.07 11.54
C SER A 54 11.40 -2.39 10.06
N LYS A 55 10.55 -1.85 9.17
CA LYS A 55 10.70 -1.98 7.71
C LYS A 55 11.91 -1.18 7.20
N PHE A 56 12.05 0.04 7.69
CA PHE A 56 13.20 0.88 7.40
C PHE A 56 14.53 0.20 7.76
N LEU A 57 14.66 -0.37 8.96
CA LEU A 57 15.88 -1.06 9.37
C LEU A 57 16.22 -2.24 8.46
N PHE A 58 15.22 -2.96 7.99
CA PHE A 58 15.46 -4.07 7.06
C PHE A 58 15.91 -3.56 5.69
N ASP A 59 15.31 -2.48 5.16
CA ASP A 59 15.80 -1.82 3.95
C ASP A 59 17.27 -1.37 4.09
N GLN A 60 17.65 -0.78 5.26
CA GLN A 60 19.05 -0.39 5.51
C GLN A 60 19.97 -1.60 5.59
N TYR A 61 19.50 -2.69 6.17
CA TYR A 61 20.28 -3.94 6.26
C TYR A 61 20.57 -4.51 4.87
N VAL A 62 19.56 -4.57 4.00
CA VAL A 62 19.72 -4.99 2.60
C VAL A 62 20.69 -4.08 1.85
N ARG A 63 20.55 -2.76 1.97
CA ARG A 63 21.49 -1.80 1.35
C ARG A 63 22.94 -2.00 1.83
N ARG A 64 23.13 -2.34 3.12
CA ARG A 64 24.45 -2.58 3.71
C ARG A 64 25.09 -3.86 3.18
N ILE A 65 24.32 -4.90 2.90
CA ILE A 65 24.83 -6.12 2.27
C ILE A 65 25.37 -5.82 0.88
N GLY A 66 24.69 -4.92 0.15
CA GLY A 66 25.09 -4.53 -1.19
C GLY A 66 24.78 -5.59 -2.24
N LYS A 67 25.66 -5.72 -3.25
CA LYS A 67 25.45 -6.62 -4.37
C LYS A 67 25.60 -8.09 -3.93
N THR A 68 24.65 -8.91 -4.32
CA THR A 68 24.56 -10.34 -4.02
C THR A 68 24.55 -11.18 -5.29
N GLU A 69 24.90 -12.47 -5.20
CA GLU A 69 24.83 -13.42 -6.33
C GLU A 69 23.37 -13.73 -6.70
N SER A 70 22.48 -13.81 -5.70
CA SER A 70 21.06 -14.02 -5.89
C SER A 70 20.30 -12.72 -5.81
N GLN A 71 19.13 -12.65 -6.47
CA GLN A 71 18.24 -11.50 -6.40
C GLN A 71 17.85 -11.19 -4.95
N VAL A 72 17.94 -9.91 -4.58
CA VAL A 72 17.30 -9.35 -3.39
C VAL A 72 16.53 -8.10 -3.80
N ALA A 73 15.20 -8.18 -3.80
CA ALA A 73 14.34 -7.09 -4.19
C ALA A 73 13.34 -6.73 -3.10
N GLY A 74 13.24 -5.45 -2.74
CA GLY A 74 12.31 -4.91 -1.76
C GLY A 74 11.20 -4.11 -2.43
N LEU A 75 9.95 -4.30 -2.00
CA LEU A 75 8.82 -3.54 -2.48
C LEU A 75 8.22 -2.69 -1.35
N ARG A 76 8.28 -1.38 -1.50
CA ARG A 76 7.62 -0.41 -0.62
C ARG A 76 6.17 -0.25 -1.07
N TYR A 77 5.30 -1.08 -0.54
CA TYR A 77 3.88 -1.00 -0.85
C TYR A 77 3.28 0.29 -0.31
N PHE A 78 2.52 0.98 -1.18
CA PHE A 78 1.67 2.11 -0.82
C PHE A 78 0.33 1.62 -0.27
N ASN A 79 -0.77 2.27 -0.51
CA ASN A 79 -2.06 1.90 0.07
C ASN A 79 -2.73 0.78 -0.73
N VAL A 80 -2.31 -0.46 -0.46
CA VAL A 80 -2.86 -1.64 -1.14
C VAL A 80 -4.28 -1.92 -0.69
N TYR A 81 -5.19 -2.16 -1.64
CA TYR A 81 -6.56 -2.59 -1.41
C TYR A 81 -6.97 -3.68 -2.41
N GLY A 82 -7.99 -4.45 -2.05
CA GLY A 82 -8.53 -5.48 -2.94
C GLY A 82 -8.92 -6.79 -2.25
N PRO A 83 -9.18 -7.84 -3.03
CA PRO A 83 -9.58 -9.14 -2.55
C PRO A 83 -8.77 -9.70 -1.39
N ARG A 84 -9.45 -10.47 -0.51
CA ARG A 84 -8.86 -11.27 0.57
C ARG A 84 -8.27 -10.48 1.74
N GLU A 85 -8.85 -9.31 2.04
CA GLU A 85 -8.43 -8.50 3.19
C GLU A 85 -9.39 -8.52 4.39
N GLN A 86 -10.51 -9.26 4.32
CA GLN A 86 -11.55 -9.31 5.35
C GLN A 86 -10.98 -9.69 6.73
N HIS A 87 -10.00 -10.59 6.77
CA HIS A 87 -9.34 -11.05 8.00
C HIS A 87 -8.54 -9.97 8.73
N LYS A 88 -8.26 -8.85 8.08
CA LYS A 88 -7.50 -7.73 8.67
C LYS A 88 -8.34 -6.89 9.65
N GLY A 89 -9.66 -7.09 9.70
CA GLY A 89 -10.56 -6.32 10.57
C GLY A 89 -10.41 -4.81 10.36
N SER A 90 -10.15 -4.06 11.42
CA SER A 90 -9.96 -2.60 11.36
C SER A 90 -8.77 -2.13 10.52
N MET A 91 -7.86 -3.02 10.17
CA MET A 91 -6.68 -2.74 9.33
C MET A 91 -6.93 -3.00 7.84
N ALA A 92 -8.14 -3.42 7.46
CA ALA A 92 -8.53 -3.52 6.06
C ALA A 92 -8.58 -2.13 5.40
N SER A 93 -8.59 -2.09 4.07
CA SER A 93 -8.59 -0.84 3.32
C SER A 93 -9.86 -0.03 3.53
N VAL A 94 -9.79 1.27 3.23
CA VAL A 94 -10.97 2.14 3.26
C VAL A 94 -12.03 1.69 2.25
N ALA A 95 -11.65 1.11 1.12
CA ALA A 95 -12.59 0.58 0.13
C ALA A 95 -13.46 -0.55 0.73
N PHE A 96 -12.85 -1.48 1.49
CA PHE A 96 -13.56 -2.51 2.23
C PHE A 96 -14.51 -1.92 3.27
N HIS A 97 -14.03 -0.95 4.05
CA HIS A 97 -14.86 -0.30 5.07
C HIS A 97 -16.03 0.46 4.47
N PHE A 98 -15.83 1.19 3.37
CA PHE A 98 -16.90 1.91 2.68
C PHE A 98 -17.94 0.96 2.09
N ASN A 99 -17.53 -0.17 1.50
CA ASN A 99 -18.45 -1.22 1.07
C ASN A 99 -19.36 -1.67 2.23
N ASN A 100 -18.76 -2.05 3.35
CA ASN A 100 -19.52 -2.52 4.51
C ASN A 100 -20.44 -1.43 5.10
N GLN A 101 -20.01 -0.17 5.09
CA GLN A 101 -20.82 0.95 5.54
C GLN A 101 -22.01 1.22 4.61
N ILE A 102 -21.82 1.13 3.29
CA ILE A 102 -22.92 1.25 2.31
C ILE A 102 -23.94 0.14 2.50
N LEU A 103 -23.48 -1.10 2.67
CA LEU A 103 -24.37 -2.24 2.89
C LEU A 103 -25.16 -2.12 4.21
N ALA A 104 -24.51 -1.66 5.28
CA ALA A 104 -25.11 -1.57 6.61
C ALA A 104 -26.03 -0.34 6.80
N SER A 105 -25.67 0.82 6.26
CA SER A 105 -26.33 2.10 6.57
C SER A 105 -26.57 3.01 5.37
N GLY A 106 -26.08 2.67 4.20
CA GLY A 106 -26.13 3.53 3.02
C GLY A 106 -25.23 4.78 3.11
N THR A 107 -24.24 4.80 4.00
CA THR A 107 -23.46 6.02 4.26
C THR A 107 -21.97 5.71 4.41
N CYS A 108 -21.12 6.28 3.53
CA CYS A 108 -19.66 6.28 3.69
C CYS A 108 -19.25 7.43 4.62
N ARG A 109 -18.55 7.13 5.71
CA ARG A 109 -18.05 8.13 6.67
C ARG A 109 -16.60 8.46 6.40
N LEU A 110 -16.35 9.72 6.05
CA LEU A 110 -15.05 10.30 5.78
C LEU A 110 -14.70 11.32 6.85
N PHE A 111 -13.42 11.56 7.07
CA PHE A 111 -13.00 12.62 7.98
C PHE A 111 -13.17 14.00 7.34
N GLU A 112 -13.55 14.96 8.18
CA GLU A 112 -13.48 16.39 7.86
C GLU A 112 -12.05 16.81 7.51
N GLY A 113 -11.92 18.00 6.96
CA GLY A 113 -10.66 18.58 6.54
C GLY A 113 -9.62 18.67 7.65
N TYR A 114 -8.37 18.38 7.31
CA TYR A 114 -7.22 18.48 8.20
C TYR A 114 -5.96 18.75 7.38
N ASP A 115 -4.99 19.47 7.97
CA ASP A 115 -3.69 19.70 7.37
C ASP A 115 -3.76 20.40 5.99
N GLY A 116 -4.67 21.39 5.87
CA GLY A 116 -4.89 22.17 4.65
C GLY A 116 -5.77 21.49 3.59
N TYR A 117 -6.21 20.27 3.81
CA TYR A 117 -7.15 19.56 2.94
C TYR A 117 -8.60 19.85 3.35
N ARG A 118 -9.53 19.86 2.37
CA ARG A 118 -10.97 19.91 2.62
C ARG A 118 -11.48 18.53 3.06
N ASP A 119 -12.76 18.43 3.38
CA ASP A 119 -13.44 17.23 3.83
C ASP A 119 -13.25 16.08 2.85
N GLY A 120 -12.63 14.99 3.30
CA GLY A 120 -12.36 13.80 2.51
C GLY A 120 -11.30 13.95 1.40
N ASP A 121 -10.67 15.12 1.26
CA ASP A 121 -9.71 15.42 0.19
C ASP A 121 -8.26 15.03 0.53
N GLN A 122 -8.00 14.45 1.70
CA GLN A 122 -6.70 13.84 1.98
C GLN A 122 -6.41 12.77 0.92
N GLN A 123 -5.15 12.65 0.49
CA GLN A 123 -4.77 11.90 -0.70
C GLN A 123 -3.84 10.73 -0.37
N ARG A 124 -4.05 9.61 -1.06
CA ARG A 124 -3.18 8.43 -1.01
C ARG A 124 -2.92 7.89 -2.41
N ASP A 125 -1.77 7.27 -2.56
CA ASP A 125 -1.55 6.37 -3.69
C ASP A 125 -2.21 5.03 -3.36
N PHE A 126 -3.43 4.85 -3.86
CA PHE A 126 -4.19 3.62 -3.72
C PHE A 126 -3.82 2.66 -4.85
N VAL A 127 -3.25 1.52 -4.51
CA VAL A 127 -2.80 0.51 -5.47
C VAL A 127 -3.61 -0.77 -5.33
N PHE A 128 -4.13 -1.27 -6.46
CA PHE A 128 -4.91 -2.51 -6.47
C PHE A 128 -4.02 -3.72 -6.23
N VAL A 129 -4.50 -4.69 -5.46
CA VAL A 129 -3.69 -5.85 -5.03
C VAL A 129 -3.19 -6.65 -6.23
N ASP A 130 -3.97 -6.84 -7.29
CA ASP A 130 -3.54 -7.58 -8.48
C ASP A 130 -2.38 -6.88 -9.19
N ASP A 131 -2.34 -5.55 -9.19
CA ASP A 131 -1.22 -4.81 -9.77
C ASP A 131 0.04 -4.97 -8.91
N THR A 132 -0.09 -5.07 -7.58
CA THR A 132 1.06 -5.41 -6.72
C THR A 132 1.55 -6.83 -6.97
N VAL A 133 0.64 -7.78 -7.21
CA VAL A 133 1.00 -9.16 -7.59
C VAL A 133 1.77 -9.19 -8.91
N LYS A 134 1.33 -8.42 -9.93
CA LYS A 134 2.05 -8.32 -11.21
C LYS A 134 3.48 -7.81 -11.02
N VAL A 135 3.70 -6.81 -10.17
CA VAL A 135 5.07 -6.31 -9.87
C VAL A 135 5.92 -7.41 -9.21
N ASN A 136 5.35 -8.18 -8.26
CA ASN A 136 6.06 -9.29 -7.63
C ASN A 136 6.42 -10.37 -8.65
N MET A 137 5.48 -10.78 -9.51
CA MET A 137 5.71 -11.78 -10.54
C MET A 137 6.74 -11.30 -11.57
N TRP A 138 6.67 -10.04 -11.98
CA TRP A 138 7.65 -9.46 -12.86
C TRP A 138 9.07 -9.48 -12.26
N LEU A 139 9.23 -9.13 -10.98
CA LEU A 139 10.52 -9.27 -10.30
C LEU A 139 10.99 -10.72 -10.25
N TRP A 140 10.06 -11.66 -9.99
CA TRP A 140 10.37 -13.09 -9.99
C TRP A 140 10.91 -13.56 -11.34
N ASP A 141 10.32 -13.10 -12.43
CA ASP A 141 10.72 -13.45 -13.80
C ASP A 141 11.97 -12.69 -14.28
N ASN A 142 12.44 -11.69 -13.50
CA ASN A 142 13.61 -10.88 -13.81
C ASN A 142 14.66 -10.95 -12.66
N PRO A 143 15.28 -12.12 -12.44
CA PRO A 143 16.15 -12.36 -11.28
C PRO A 143 17.44 -11.52 -11.26
N GLN A 144 17.80 -10.86 -12.37
CA GLN A 144 18.92 -9.94 -12.46
C GLN A 144 18.66 -8.58 -11.81
N ILE A 145 17.40 -8.27 -11.50
CA ILE A 145 16.99 -6.99 -10.91
C ILE A 145 17.00 -7.10 -9.38
N SER A 146 17.89 -6.38 -8.75
CA SER A 146 18.06 -6.34 -7.28
C SER A 146 18.11 -4.90 -6.82
N ASP A 147 17.08 -4.42 -6.15
CA ASP A 147 17.04 -3.10 -5.51
C ASP A 147 15.76 -2.96 -4.64
N ILE A 148 15.56 -1.78 -4.06
CA ILE A 148 14.32 -1.42 -3.36
C ILE A 148 13.51 -0.50 -4.28
N PHE A 149 12.23 -0.86 -4.51
CA PHE A 149 11.33 -0.16 -5.40
C PHE A 149 10.06 0.26 -4.68
N ASN A 150 9.52 1.41 -5.05
CA ASN A 150 8.15 1.77 -4.70
C ASN A 150 7.16 0.91 -5.49
N CYS A 151 6.13 0.43 -4.80
CA CYS A 151 5.02 -0.29 -5.39
C CYS A 151 3.72 0.48 -5.11
N GLY A 152 3.41 1.40 -5.98
CA GLY A 152 2.26 2.27 -6.04
C GLY A 152 1.93 2.60 -7.48
N THR A 153 0.89 3.40 -7.70
CA THR A 153 0.42 3.75 -9.04
C THR A 153 1.17 4.95 -9.65
N GLY A 154 1.87 5.72 -8.81
CA GLY A 154 2.43 7.03 -9.19
C GLY A 154 1.36 8.14 -9.27
N ARG A 155 0.15 7.88 -8.79
CA ARG A 155 -0.97 8.84 -8.74
C ARG A 155 -1.60 8.84 -7.36
N CYS A 156 -1.87 9.99 -6.81
CA CYS A 156 -2.66 10.12 -5.61
C CYS A 156 -4.14 10.35 -5.96
N GLN A 157 -5.02 9.75 -5.17
CA GLN A 157 -6.46 9.95 -5.23
C GLN A 157 -7.00 10.23 -3.82
N SER A 158 -8.12 10.93 -3.73
CA SER A 158 -8.72 11.31 -2.46
C SER A 158 -9.53 10.17 -1.85
N PHE A 159 -9.85 10.28 -0.57
CA PHE A 159 -10.82 9.38 0.06
C PHE A 159 -12.23 9.61 -0.53
N ASN A 160 -12.52 10.83 -1.00
CA ASN A 160 -13.74 11.13 -1.76
C ASN A 160 -13.84 10.32 -3.05
N ASP A 161 -12.73 10.15 -3.79
CA ASP A 161 -12.70 9.35 -5.02
C ASP A 161 -13.05 7.88 -4.72
N VAL A 162 -12.43 7.31 -3.66
CA VAL A 162 -12.72 5.93 -3.24
C VAL A 162 -14.19 5.76 -2.83
N ALA A 163 -14.72 6.67 -2.00
CA ALA A 163 -16.12 6.61 -1.57
C ALA A 163 -17.10 6.77 -2.74
N SER A 164 -16.81 7.70 -3.66
CA SER A 164 -17.61 7.93 -4.84
C SER A 164 -17.64 6.73 -5.77
N ALA A 165 -16.50 6.04 -5.96
CA ALA A 165 -16.42 4.82 -6.76
C ALA A 165 -17.23 3.67 -6.13
N VAL A 166 -17.18 3.51 -4.80
CA VAL A 166 -17.99 2.50 -4.08
C VAL A 166 -19.47 2.81 -4.19
N ILE A 167 -19.87 4.07 -3.99
CA ILE A 167 -21.28 4.53 -4.14
C ILE A 167 -21.78 4.31 -5.57
N ALA A 168 -20.96 4.63 -6.56
CA ALA A 168 -21.31 4.44 -7.97
C ALA A 168 -21.54 2.96 -8.30
N TYR A 169 -20.72 2.05 -7.78
CA TYR A 169 -20.91 0.61 -7.96
C TYR A 169 -22.25 0.14 -7.38
N HIS A 170 -22.56 0.51 -6.14
CA HIS A 170 -23.80 0.10 -5.47
C HIS A 170 -25.04 0.86 -5.96
N GLN A 171 -24.89 1.90 -6.76
CA GLN A 171 -25.96 2.79 -7.23
C GLN A 171 -26.83 3.35 -6.08
N LYS A 172 -26.29 3.43 -4.88
CA LYS A 172 -26.94 3.90 -3.65
C LYS A 172 -25.94 4.39 -2.64
N GLY A 173 -26.40 5.27 -1.76
CA GLY A 173 -25.61 5.77 -0.64
C GLY A 173 -25.21 7.23 -0.79
N ARG A 174 -24.57 7.72 0.26
CA ARG A 174 -24.08 9.10 0.36
C ARG A 174 -22.79 9.17 1.18
N ILE A 175 -22.07 10.26 1.03
CA ILE A 175 -20.94 10.61 1.89
C ILE A 175 -21.46 11.40 3.11
N GLU A 176 -20.91 11.12 4.28
CA GLU A 176 -21.07 11.87 5.51
C GLU A 176 -19.68 12.19 6.06
N TYR A 177 -19.43 13.47 6.33
CA TYR A 177 -18.18 13.90 6.94
C TYR A 177 -18.31 13.89 8.45
N ILE A 178 -17.32 13.31 9.12
CA ILE A 178 -17.25 13.18 10.58
C ILE A 178 -16.00 13.91 11.10
N PRO A 179 -16.01 14.43 12.35
CA PRO A 179 -14.88 15.16 12.89
C PRO A 179 -13.58 14.39 12.80
N PHE A 180 -12.50 15.08 12.40
CA PHE A 180 -11.18 14.48 12.33
C PHE A 180 -10.70 14.07 13.73
N PRO A 181 -10.32 12.80 13.96
CA PRO A 181 -9.98 12.31 15.30
C PRO A 181 -8.73 12.97 15.87
N ASP A 182 -8.82 13.55 17.08
CA ASP A 182 -7.69 14.24 17.74
C ASP A 182 -6.46 13.37 17.90
N ARG A 183 -6.64 12.07 18.16
CA ARG A 183 -5.54 11.09 18.29
C ARG A 183 -4.69 10.93 17.03
N LEU A 184 -5.18 11.33 15.87
CA LEU A 184 -4.47 11.24 14.60
C LEU A 184 -3.74 12.54 14.24
N LYS A 185 -4.09 13.66 14.86
CA LYS A 185 -3.46 14.96 14.60
C LYS A 185 -1.96 14.90 14.86
N GLY A 186 -1.18 15.44 13.94
CA GLY A 186 0.29 15.48 14.01
C GLY A 186 1.02 14.17 13.62
N ALA A 187 0.29 13.03 13.53
CA ALA A 187 0.86 11.74 13.11
C ALA A 187 0.23 11.19 11.82
N TYR A 188 -0.77 11.88 11.28
CA TYR A 188 -1.49 11.46 10.08
C TYR A 188 -0.77 11.96 8.83
N GLN A 189 -0.49 11.06 7.90
CA GLN A 189 -0.01 11.44 6.58
C GLN A 189 -1.19 11.90 5.74
N SER A 190 -1.30 13.20 5.43
CA SER A 190 -2.39 13.73 4.62
C SER A 190 -2.19 13.50 3.12
N TYR A 191 -0.97 13.16 2.71
CA TYR A 191 -0.60 12.91 1.31
C TYR A 191 0.42 11.79 1.18
N THR A 192 0.23 10.90 0.20
CA THR A 192 1.26 9.96 -0.29
C THR A 192 1.10 9.74 -1.78
N GLN A 193 2.21 9.76 -2.52
CA GLN A 193 2.26 9.42 -3.95
C GLN A 193 3.61 8.77 -4.25
N ALA A 194 3.61 7.55 -4.78
CA ALA A 194 4.83 6.86 -5.16
C ALA A 194 5.54 7.59 -6.31
N ASP A 195 6.82 7.82 -6.19
CA ASP A 195 7.64 7.98 -7.37
C ASP A 195 7.97 6.57 -7.89
N ILE A 196 7.48 6.24 -9.07
CA ILE A 196 7.68 4.92 -9.69
C ILE A 196 8.73 4.95 -10.80
N THR A 197 9.46 6.04 -10.94
CA THR A 197 10.49 6.22 -11.98
C THR A 197 11.50 5.08 -11.93
N LYS A 198 12.01 4.76 -10.75
CA LYS A 198 12.99 3.68 -10.57
C LYS A 198 12.46 2.31 -11.02
N LEU A 199 11.20 1.99 -10.73
CA LEU A 199 10.56 0.76 -11.18
C LEU A 199 10.39 0.74 -12.71
N ARG A 200 10.04 1.88 -13.31
CA ARG A 200 9.92 2.05 -14.76
C ARG A 200 11.28 1.93 -15.46
N ASP A 201 12.30 2.57 -14.93
CA ASP A 201 13.67 2.51 -15.46
C ASP A 201 14.25 1.09 -15.37
N ALA A 202 13.84 0.30 -14.38
CA ALA A 202 14.18 -1.11 -14.27
C ALA A 202 13.50 -1.99 -15.34
N GLY A 203 12.49 -1.46 -16.06
CA GLY A 203 11.81 -2.13 -17.18
C GLY A 203 10.39 -2.59 -16.93
N TYR A 204 9.79 -2.28 -15.77
CA TYR A 204 8.36 -2.60 -15.54
C TYR A 204 7.46 -1.64 -16.31
N THR A 205 6.73 -2.13 -17.30
CA THR A 205 5.91 -1.30 -18.21
C THR A 205 4.40 -1.44 -18.01
N GLU A 206 3.94 -2.46 -17.27
CA GLU A 206 2.51 -2.71 -17.07
C GLU A 206 1.81 -1.52 -16.40
N PRO A 207 0.61 -1.15 -16.87
CA PRO A 207 -0.15 -0.06 -16.27
C PRO A 207 -0.70 -0.46 -14.89
N PHE A 208 -0.86 0.53 -14.02
CA PHE A 208 -1.59 0.40 -12.75
C PHE A 208 -3.02 0.91 -12.93
N LYS A 209 -4.00 0.20 -12.39
CA LYS A 209 -5.40 0.61 -12.40
C LYS A 209 -5.63 1.83 -11.50
N SER A 210 -6.56 2.70 -11.92
CA SER A 210 -7.08 3.75 -11.05
C SER A 210 -8.12 3.19 -10.07
N VAL A 211 -8.53 4.00 -9.09
CA VAL A 211 -9.61 3.66 -8.16
C VAL A 211 -10.89 3.32 -8.91
N GLU A 212 -11.26 4.14 -9.91
CA GLU A 212 -12.48 3.96 -10.70
C GLU A 212 -12.47 2.66 -11.52
N GLN A 213 -11.29 2.19 -11.92
CA GLN A 213 -11.14 0.93 -12.66
C GLN A 213 -11.18 -0.30 -11.74
N ALA A 214 -10.55 -0.22 -10.56
CA ALA A 214 -10.36 -1.39 -9.71
C ALA A 214 -11.47 -1.57 -8.66
N ILE A 215 -12.13 -0.49 -8.20
CA ILE A 215 -13.22 -0.60 -7.22
C ILE A 215 -14.36 -1.48 -7.72
N PRO A 216 -14.87 -1.34 -8.95
CA PRO A 216 -15.93 -2.24 -9.44
C PRO A 216 -15.53 -3.72 -9.42
N GLU A 217 -14.30 -4.05 -9.78
CA GLU A 217 -13.80 -5.43 -9.73
C GLU A 217 -13.76 -5.95 -8.29
N TYR A 218 -13.30 -5.11 -7.37
CA TYR A 218 -13.22 -5.49 -5.96
C TYR A 218 -14.59 -5.66 -5.32
N MET A 219 -15.53 -4.77 -5.57
CA MET A 219 -16.90 -4.86 -5.06
C MET A 219 -17.61 -6.11 -5.60
N SER A 220 -17.48 -6.38 -6.89
CA SER A 220 -18.01 -7.60 -7.52
C SER A 220 -17.42 -8.87 -6.88
N TRP A 221 -16.12 -8.87 -6.57
CA TRP A 221 -15.49 -9.99 -5.87
C TRP A 221 -16.08 -10.17 -4.46
N LEU A 222 -16.30 -9.10 -3.71
CA LEU A 222 -16.90 -9.16 -2.36
C LEU A 222 -18.32 -9.75 -2.40
N GLU A 223 -19.17 -9.31 -3.33
CA GLU A 223 -20.53 -9.84 -3.51
C GLU A 223 -20.53 -11.35 -3.80
N ASN A 224 -19.60 -11.81 -4.64
CA ASN A 224 -19.50 -13.22 -4.99
C ASN A 224 -19.00 -14.11 -3.83
N GLN A 225 -18.29 -13.55 -2.82
CA GLN A 225 -17.88 -14.32 -1.64
C GLN A 225 -19.04 -14.59 -0.69
N ASP A 226 -20.00 -13.69 -0.58
CA ASP A 226 -21.19 -13.87 0.25
C ASP A 226 -22.09 -15.02 -0.26
N PHE A 227 -22.01 -15.37 -1.55
CA PHE A 227 -22.70 -16.52 -2.15
C PHE A 227 -22.02 -17.88 -1.90
N ILE A 228 -20.72 -17.91 -1.59
CA ILE A 228 -19.96 -19.16 -1.37
C ILE A 228 -20.01 -19.59 0.11
N GLY A 229 -20.37 -18.69 1.01
CA GLY A 229 -20.43 -18.91 2.47
C GLY A 229 -21.81 -19.31 3.02
N GLN A 230 -22.79 -19.54 2.16
CA GLN A 230 -24.12 -20.10 2.49
C GLN A 230 -24.20 -21.53 1.95
#